data_523bfcacc9c8ec23b2bf69ef1d484097
#
_entry.id   523bfcacc9c8ec23b2bf69ef1d484097
#
_cell.length_a   1.000
_cell.length_b   1.000
_cell.length_c   1.000
_cell.angle_alpha   90.00
_cell.angle_beta   90.00
_cell.angle_gamma   90.00
#
_symmetry.space_group_name_H-M   'P 1'
#
loop_
_entity.id
_entity.type
_entity.pdbx_description
1 polymer ?
#
loop_
_entity_poly.entity_id
_entity_poly.type
_entity_poly.pdbx_seq_one_letter_code
_entity_poly.pdbx_strand_id
1 'polypeptide(L)'
;MEIHPFRDLNSRNITVGIVAALLAITGPPALILEAATKGNFTTEQTIFWMFSVYVFGGILSIIMPLRYRMPIVGAHSITGVAFLATVTTQFTYPELIGAYLLSALLMLLVGVLGIFSKLMDYVPQEIISAMLAGMITKYIVNFVVSTTQLFIVGGIGLLAYLYFSKGKKRIPPMVAGVITGTALLLLTYPLSSKGMIADFAFPQVQTPDFSYISFLSVSIPLALLILSNDAAVGIGALEQNDYHPPVNRLVSLSGVFSIITSFFGGQSANVAGMMTAICAGEEAGPREKRYMGAVVSGVIILFFGLFSWMLIPWIQSLPPAFISILVGFALLGVFGNSLQISFSRPTMKLSAALAFVIALSNITLFNISAPVWSLLVGTLIARYVENEAVTSR
;
A
#
# COMPACT_ATOMS: atom_id res chain seq x y z
N MET A 1 -21.45 10.59 26.66
CA MET A 1 -22.12 9.62 25.79
C MET A 1 -21.37 8.31 25.95
N GLU A 2 -21.96 7.35 26.64
CA GLU A 2 -21.30 6.07 26.92
C GLU A 2 -21.00 5.32 25.64
N ILE A 3 -19.77 4.83 25.53
CA ILE A 3 -19.28 4.10 24.38
C ILE A 3 -19.84 2.67 24.48
N HIS A 4 -20.87 2.36 23.70
CA HIS A 4 -21.30 0.97 23.48
C HIS A 4 -21.00 0.56 22.04
N PRO A 5 -19.72 0.29 21.68
CA PRO A 5 -19.33 0.03 20.28
C PRO A 5 -20.08 -1.16 19.69
N PHE A 6 -20.39 -2.18 20.48
CA PHE A 6 -21.15 -3.37 20.02
C PHE A 6 -22.57 -3.06 19.56
N ARG A 7 -23.22 -1.98 20.06
CA ARG A 7 -24.56 -1.54 19.60
C ARG A 7 -24.55 -0.85 18.25
N ASP A 8 -23.39 -0.40 17.78
CA ASP A 8 -23.22 0.26 16.49
C ASP A 8 -22.88 -0.74 15.37
N LEU A 9 -22.55 -2.00 15.71
CA LEU A 9 -22.35 -3.06 14.74
C LEU A 9 -23.68 -3.39 14.04
N ASN A 10 -23.61 -3.53 12.73
CA ASN A 10 -24.72 -3.97 11.88
C ASN A 10 -24.17 -4.74 10.67
N SER A 11 -25.05 -5.47 9.97
CA SER A 11 -24.65 -6.30 8.83
C SER A 11 -23.94 -5.51 7.72
N ARG A 12 -24.28 -4.23 7.52
CA ARG A 12 -23.70 -3.41 6.45
C ARG A 12 -22.25 -3.05 6.79
N ASN A 13 -21.99 -2.48 7.99
CA ASN A 13 -20.62 -2.10 8.37
C ASN A 13 -19.71 -3.32 8.59
N ILE A 14 -20.25 -4.47 9.04
CA ILE A 14 -19.52 -5.74 9.11
C ILE A 14 -19.10 -6.17 7.70
N THR A 15 -20.04 -6.22 6.74
CA THR A 15 -19.76 -6.64 5.36
C THR A 15 -18.70 -5.73 4.72
N VAL A 16 -18.84 -4.41 4.86
CA VAL A 16 -17.90 -3.45 4.31
C VAL A 16 -16.53 -3.56 4.96
N GLY A 17 -16.48 -3.80 6.29
CA GLY A 17 -15.23 -4.02 7.01
C GLY A 17 -14.51 -5.30 6.54
N ILE A 18 -15.24 -6.40 6.30
CA ILE A 18 -14.68 -7.62 5.72
C ILE A 18 -14.12 -7.33 4.32
N VAL A 19 -14.89 -6.63 3.46
CA VAL A 19 -14.44 -6.28 2.10
C VAL A 19 -13.17 -5.43 2.13
N ALA A 20 -13.11 -4.44 3.04
CA ALA A 20 -11.91 -3.61 3.21
C ALA A 20 -10.71 -4.45 3.69
N ALA A 21 -10.90 -5.36 4.65
CA ALA A 21 -9.84 -6.26 5.11
C ALA A 21 -9.32 -7.18 4.00
N LEU A 22 -10.23 -7.74 3.18
CA LEU A 22 -9.86 -8.59 2.05
C LEU A 22 -8.95 -7.88 1.06
N LEU A 23 -9.11 -6.57 0.85
CA LEU A 23 -8.18 -5.79 0.03
C LEU A 23 -6.75 -5.81 0.59
N ALA A 24 -6.60 -5.75 1.91
CA ALA A 24 -5.28 -5.76 2.53
C ALA A 24 -4.61 -7.13 2.52
N ILE A 25 -5.39 -8.22 2.64
CA ILE A 25 -4.84 -9.56 2.91
C ILE A 25 -4.78 -10.48 1.67
N THR A 26 -5.41 -10.12 0.54
CA THR A 26 -5.43 -11.02 -0.63
C THR A 26 -4.28 -10.81 -1.61
N GLY A 27 -3.94 -9.59 -1.96
CA GLY A 27 -2.90 -9.28 -2.96
C GLY A 27 -1.58 -8.78 -2.35
N PRO A 28 -1.64 -7.81 -1.44
CA PRO A 28 -0.44 -7.19 -0.87
C PRO A 28 0.57 -8.13 -0.20
N PRO A 29 0.19 -9.26 0.43
CA PRO A 29 1.16 -10.22 0.95
C PRO A 29 2.11 -10.79 -0.12
N ALA A 30 1.59 -11.06 -1.32
CA ALA A 30 2.42 -11.54 -2.43
C ALA A 30 3.42 -10.46 -2.88
N LEU A 31 3.03 -9.18 -2.83
CA LEU A 31 3.92 -8.08 -3.16
C LEU A 31 5.02 -7.87 -2.10
N ILE A 32 4.70 -8.04 -0.81
CA ILE A 32 5.71 -8.04 0.26
C ILE A 32 6.70 -9.19 0.03
N LEU A 33 6.21 -10.37 -0.28
CA LEU A 33 7.06 -11.52 -0.57
C LEU A 33 7.97 -11.29 -1.79
N GLU A 34 7.44 -10.71 -2.85
CA GLU A 34 8.21 -10.33 -4.05
C GLU A 34 9.33 -9.35 -3.69
N ALA A 35 9.02 -8.31 -2.91
CA ALA A 35 9.99 -7.32 -2.45
C ALA A 35 11.06 -7.94 -1.54
N ALA A 36 10.67 -8.80 -0.60
CA ALA A 36 11.56 -9.50 0.31
C ALA A 36 12.49 -10.47 -0.44
N THR A 37 11.95 -11.22 -1.39
CA THR A 37 12.73 -12.15 -2.24
C THR A 37 13.78 -11.40 -3.05
N LYS A 38 13.43 -10.28 -3.67
CA LYS A 38 14.37 -9.43 -4.40
C LYS A 38 15.45 -8.82 -3.51
N GLY A 39 15.09 -8.43 -2.29
CA GLY A 39 16.02 -7.91 -1.30
C GLY A 39 16.86 -8.99 -0.61
N ASN A 40 16.73 -10.26 -0.98
CA ASN A 40 17.36 -11.41 -0.33
C ASN A 40 17.09 -11.48 1.18
N PHE A 41 15.88 -11.12 1.60
CA PHE A 41 15.47 -11.22 3.00
C PHE A 41 15.34 -12.69 3.42
N THR A 42 15.71 -12.98 4.65
CA THR A 42 15.45 -14.29 5.23
C THR A 42 13.93 -14.50 5.41
N THR A 43 13.53 -15.76 5.58
CA THR A 43 12.12 -16.08 5.88
C THR A 43 11.69 -15.40 7.17
N GLU A 44 12.54 -15.33 8.18
CA GLU A 44 12.27 -14.67 9.46
C GLU A 44 12.08 -13.15 9.28
N GLN A 45 12.96 -12.47 8.53
CA GLN A 45 12.82 -11.05 8.20
C GLN A 45 11.52 -10.77 7.43
N THR A 46 11.13 -11.66 6.55
CA THR A 46 9.86 -11.56 5.80
C THR A 46 8.65 -11.72 6.72
N ILE A 47 8.73 -12.67 7.69
CA ILE A 47 7.71 -12.85 8.73
C ILE A 47 7.59 -11.58 9.59
N PHE A 48 8.70 -10.99 10.03
CA PHE A 48 8.71 -9.77 10.83
C PHE A 48 8.13 -8.58 10.06
N TRP A 49 8.48 -8.43 8.78
CA TRP A 49 7.89 -7.41 7.93
C TRP A 49 6.37 -7.57 7.87
N MET A 50 5.90 -8.76 7.52
CA MET A 50 4.47 -9.02 7.40
C MET A 50 3.74 -8.87 8.74
N PHE A 51 4.28 -9.44 9.81
CA PHE A 51 3.75 -9.27 11.16
C PHE A 51 3.55 -7.80 11.51
N SER A 52 4.62 -7.00 11.40
CA SER A 52 4.61 -5.62 11.87
C SER A 52 3.61 -4.75 11.12
N VAL A 53 3.57 -4.83 9.80
CA VAL A 53 2.68 -3.99 9.00
C VAL A 53 1.20 -4.34 9.20
N TYR A 54 0.88 -5.61 9.39
CA TYR A 54 -0.51 -6.05 9.60
C TYR A 54 -0.95 -5.88 11.05
N VAL A 55 -0.10 -6.19 12.03
CA VAL A 55 -0.44 -6.01 13.45
C VAL A 55 -0.60 -4.54 13.78
N PHE A 56 0.39 -3.70 13.49
CA PHE A 56 0.31 -2.28 13.85
C PHE A 56 -0.67 -1.52 12.95
N GLY A 57 -0.83 -1.89 11.68
CA GLY A 57 -1.90 -1.40 10.82
C GLY A 57 -3.28 -1.75 11.35
N GLY A 58 -3.49 -2.99 11.79
CA GLY A 58 -4.74 -3.45 12.41
C GLY A 58 -5.05 -2.73 13.72
N ILE A 59 -4.06 -2.53 14.59
CA ILE A 59 -4.20 -1.76 15.84
C ILE A 59 -4.60 -0.31 15.52
N LEU A 60 -3.94 0.31 14.55
CA LEU A 60 -4.27 1.67 14.11
C LEU A 60 -5.71 1.75 13.58
N SER A 61 -6.14 0.72 12.81
CA SER A 61 -7.51 0.60 12.28
C SER A 61 -8.56 0.32 13.35
N ILE A 62 -8.18 -0.04 14.55
CA ILE A 62 -9.08 -0.16 15.70
C ILE A 62 -9.10 1.15 16.49
N ILE A 63 -7.93 1.71 16.79
CA ILE A 63 -7.80 2.88 17.68
C ILE A 63 -8.39 4.14 17.02
N MET A 64 -8.04 4.44 15.77
CA MET A 64 -8.47 5.68 15.12
C MET A 64 -10.01 5.78 15.00
N PRO A 65 -10.72 4.77 14.43
CA PRO A 65 -12.17 4.88 14.31
C PRO A 65 -12.88 4.93 15.66
N LEU A 66 -12.41 4.21 16.67
CA LEU A 66 -12.98 4.29 18.02
C LEU A 66 -12.77 5.68 18.65
N ARG A 67 -11.61 6.30 18.43
CA ARG A 67 -11.25 7.62 19.01
C ARG A 67 -11.97 8.76 18.33
N TYR A 68 -12.09 8.73 17.00
CA TYR A 68 -12.61 9.86 16.22
C TYR A 68 -14.05 9.66 15.73
N ARG A 69 -14.64 8.48 15.90
CA ARG A 69 -15.97 8.11 15.38
C ARG A 69 -16.09 8.30 13.86
N MET A 70 -14.98 8.11 13.16
CA MET A 70 -14.87 8.20 11.71
C MET A 70 -14.37 6.87 11.15
N PRO A 71 -14.77 6.47 9.93
CA PRO A 71 -14.37 5.20 9.31
C PRO A 71 -12.93 5.23 8.77
N ILE A 72 -11.96 5.53 9.64
CA ILE A 72 -10.55 5.64 9.33
C ILE A 72 -9.92 4.25 9.42
N VAL A 73 -9.51 3.68 8.30
CA VAL A 73 -8.85 2.38 8.27
C VAL A 73 -7.34 2.56 8.35
N GLY A 74 -6.71 1.83 9.25
CA GLY A 74 -5.25 1.70 9.32
C GLY A 74 -4.78 0.46 8.58
N ALA A 75 -3.73 0.58 7.78
CA ALA A 75 -3.01 -0.52 7.16
C ALA A 75 -1.62 -0.05 6.71
N HIS A 76 -0.86 -0.92 6.04
CA HIS A 76 0.37 -0.52 5.39
C HIS A 76 0.12 0.07 3.98
N SER A 77 1.09 0.80 3.46
CA SER A 77 1.05 1.35 2.11
C SER A 77 1.37 0.28 1.07
N ILE A 78 0.38 -0.06 0.22
CA ILE A 78 0.58 -0.96 -0.92
C ILE A 78 1.51 -0.30 -1.95
N THR A 79 1.35 0.99 -2.20
CA THR A 79 2.20 1.76 -3.12
C THR A 79 3.63 1.85 -2.60
N GLY A 80 3.81 1.95 -1.28
CA GLY A 80 5.10 1.88 -0.62
C GLY A 80 5.78 0.52 -0.80
N VAL A 81 5.06 -0.60 -0.64
CA VAL A 81 5.63 -1.94 -0.90
C VAL A 81 5.99 -2.11 -2.38
N ALA A 82 5.14 -1.64 -3.30
CA ALA A 82 5.43 -1.67 -4.74
C ALA A 82 6.71 -0.90 -5.09
N PHE A 83 6.90 0.26 -4.47
CA PHE A 83 8.15 1.02 -4.58
C PHE A 83 9.33 0.23 -4.01
N LEU A 84 9.22 -0.29 -2.78
CA LEU A 84 10.29 -1.05 -2.14
C LEU A 84 10.73 -2.24 -2.99
N ALA A 85 9.81 -2.97 -3.61
CA ALA A 85 10.13 -4.07 -4.51
C ALA A 85 10.98 -3.66 -5.73
N THR A 86 11.18 -2.37 -5.98
CA THR A 86 12.10 -1.85 -7.02
C THR A 86 13.48 -1.44 -6.49
N VAL A 87 13.61 -1.19 -5.20
CA VAL A 87 14.84 -0.64 -4.60
C VAL A 87 15.51 -1.55 -3.56
N THR A 88 14.80 -2.58 -3.05
CA THR A 88 15.36 -3.49 -2.01
C THR A 88 16.66 -4.17 -2.41
N THR A 89 16.93 -4.37 -3.69
CA THR A 89 18.18 -4.95 -4.20
C THR A 89 19.40 -4.05 -4.04
N GLN A 90 19.21 -2.77 -3.74
CA GLN A 90 20.26 -1.75 -3.68
C GLN A 90 20.78 -1.50 -2.26
N PHE A 91 20.06 -2.00 -1.24
CA PHE A 91 20.31 -1.71 0.17
C PHE A 91 20.31 -2.98 1.00
N THR A 92 21.09 -2.97 2.08
CA THR A 92 21.03 -4.03 3.09
C THR A 92 19.74 -3.95 3.91
N TYR A 93 19.34 -5.04 4.55
CA TYR A 93 18.17 -5.05 5.41
C TYR A 93 18.21 -4.01 6.55
N PRO A 94 19.36 -3.83 7.31
CA PRO A 94 19.44 -2.78 8.30
C PRO A 94 19.33 -1.35 7.74
N GLU A 95 19.87 -1.09 6.54
CA GLU A 95 19.73 0.22 5.87
C GLU A 95 18.26 0.49 5.48
N LEU A 96 17.53 -0.54 5.07
CA LEU A 96 16.09 -0.40 4.80
C LEU A 96 15.30 -0.11 6.08
N ILE A 97 15.63 -0.75 7.20
CA ILE A 97 15.01 -0.43 8.50
C ILE A 97 15.28 1.03 8.89
N GLY A 98 16.53 1.49 8.74
CA GLY A 98 16.88 2.90 8.95
C GLY A 98 16.10 3.85 8.04
N ALA A 99 15.96 3.49 6.78
CA ALA A 99 15.19 4.27 5.82
C ALA A 99 13.68 4.31 6.14
N TYR A 100 13.10 3.20 6.61
CA TYR A 100 11.70 3.17 7.05
C TYR A 100 11.47 4.07 8.27
N LEU A 101 12.37 4.02 9.26
CA LEU A 101 12.34 4.90 10.43
C LEU A 101 12.41 6.37 10.03
N LEU A 102 13.31 6.74 9.12
CA LEU A 102 13.45 8.11 8.64
C LEU A 102 12.23 8.55 7.83
N SER A 103 11.64 7.67 7.00
CA SER A 103 10.38 7.94 6.32
C SER A 103 9.25 8.20 7.31
N ALA A 104 9.11 7.37 8.34
CA ALA A 104 8.11 7.51 9.38
C ALA A 104 8.31 8.81 10.19
N LEU A 105 9.55 9.19 10.46
CA LEU A 105 9.90 10.46 11.12
C LEU A 105 9.52 11.66 10.25
N LEU A 106 9.78 11.61 8.93
CA LEU A 106 9.31 12.64 7.99
C LEU A 106 7.78 12.80 8.04
N MET A 107 7.04 11.69 8.03
CA MET A 107 5.58 11.73 8.15
C MET A 107 5.14 12.34 9.48
N LEU A 108 5.77 11.96 10.60
CA LEU A 108 5.50 12.53 11.92
C LEU A 108 5.75 14.03 11.93
N LEU A 109 6.88 14.48 11.40
CA LEU A 109 7.22 15.91 11.30
C LEU A 109 6.20 16.68 10.45
N VAL A 110 5.81 16.16 9.30
CA VAL A 110 4.78 16.76 8.44
C VAL A 110 3.45 16.92 9.19
N GLY A 111 3.05 15.92 9.97
CA GLY A 111 1.82 15.96 10.76
C GLY A 111 1.90 16.93 11.94
N VAL A 112 3.01 16.90 12.70
CA VAL A 112 3.20 17.77 13.88
C VAL A 112 3.33 19.25 13.47
N LEU A 113 4.09 19.54 12.41
CA LEU A 113 4.26 20.89 11.89
C LEU A 113 3.02 21.42 11.15
N GLY A 114 2.06 20.55 10.82
CA GLY A 114 0.85 20.94 10.10
C GLY A 114 1.09 21.40 8.67
N ILE A 115 2.16 20.91 8.04
CA ILE A 115 2.57 21.33 6.68
C ILE A 115 2.09 20.38 5.59
N PHE A 116 1.22 19.42 5.92
CA PHE A 116 0.75 18.39 4.96
C PHE A 116 0.21 19.00 3.66
N SER A 117 -0.73 19.95 3.75
CA SER A 117 -1.30 20.59 2.56
C SER A 117 -0.24 21.33 1.74
N LYS A 118 0.64 22.09 2.40
CA LYS A 118 1.74 22.80 1.71
C LYS A 118 2.69 21.84 0.99
N LEU A 119 2.98 20.69 1.60
CA LEU A 119 3.83 19.67 0.98
C LEU A 119 3.17 19.07 -0.27
N MET A 120 1.87 18.78 -0.20
CA MET A 120 1.12 18.25 -1.34
C MET A 120 0.99 19.27 -2.48
N ASP A 121 0.97 20.56 -2.18
CA ASP A 121 1.02 21.63 -3.20
C ASP A 121 2.41 21.77 -3.82
N TYR A 122 3.49 21.40 -3.07
CA TYR A 122 4.85 21.57 -3.55
C TYR A 122 5.27 20.53 -4.58
N VAL A 123 4.93 19.27 -4.38
CA VAL A 123 5.20 18.17 -5.34
C VAL A 123 3.87 17.76 -5.98
N PRO A 124 3.66 18.06 -7.27
CA PRO A 124 2.41 17.75 -7.93
C PRO A 124 2.07 16.25 -7.85
N GLN A 125 0.83 15.94 -7.53
CA GLN A 125 0.36 14.56 -7.43
C GLN A 125 0.51 13.81 -8.76
N GLU A 126 0.42 14.51 -9.87
CA GLU A 126 0.64 13.99 -11.21
C GLU A 126 2.04 13.41 -11.38
N ILE A 127 3.07 14.08 -10.85
CA ILE A 127 4.46 13.62 -10.93
C ILE A 127 4.70 12.41 -10.01
N ILE A 128 4.15 12.42 -8.79
CA ILE A 128 4.24 11.27 -7.87
C ILE A 128 3.55 10.05 -8.49
N SER A 129 2.38 10.25 -9.11
CA SER A 129 1.63 9.19 -9.77
C SER A 129 2.35 8.67 -11.02
N ALA A 130 2.99 9.55 -11.80
CA ALA A 130 3.80 9.16 -12.96
C ALA A 130 5.02 8.32 -12.54
N MET A 131 5.72 8.72 -11.48
CA MET A 131 6.79 7.94 -10.88
C MET A 131 6.30 6.55 -10.48
N LEU A 132 5.19 6.47 -9.75
CA LEU A 132 4.63 5.18 -9.31
C LEU A 132 4.24 4.30 -10.49
N ALA A 133 3.52 4.85 -11.48
CA ALA A 133 3.14 4.11 -12.69
C ALA A 133 4.37 3.55 -13.42
N GLY A 134 5.42 4.35 -13.59
CA GLY A 134 6.68 3.93 -14.20
C GLY A 134 7.30 2.75 -13.45
N MET A 135 7.43 2.85 -12.13
CA MET A 135 8.01 1.80 -11.29
C MET A 135 7.26 0.47 -11.39
N ILE A 136 5.93 0.50 -11.34
CA ILE A 136 5.13 -0.72 -11.30
C ILE A 136 4.84 -1.32 -12.69
N THR A 137 5.17 -0.62 -13.77
CA THR A 137 4.96 -1.11 -15.15
C THR A 137 5.54 -2.51 -15.38
N LYS A 138 6.76 -2.77 -14.88
CA LYS A 138 7.40 -4.10 -15.03
C LYS A 138 6.59 -5.22 -14.38
N TYR A 139 5.94 -4.97 -13.25
CA TYR A 139 5.08 -5.94 -12.57
C TYR A 139 3.81 -6.24 -13.38
N ILE A 140 3.25 -5.21 -14.03
CA ILE A 140 2.09 -5.40 -14.91
C ILE A 140 2.46 -6.18 -16.18
N VAL A 141 3.65 -5.92 -16.74
CA VAL A 141 4.18 -6.73 -17.85
C VAL A 141 4.38 -8.17 -17.40
N ASN A 142 5.03 -8.41 -16.26
CA ASN A 142 5.23 -9.76 -15.72
C ASN A 142 3.91 -10.48 -15.41
N PHE A 143 2.90 -9.77 -14.96
CA PHE A 143 1.54 -10.30 -14.76
C PHE A 143 0.99 -10.91 -16.07
N VAL A 144 1.09 -10.16 -17.18
CA VAL A 144 0.63 -10.65 -18.48
C VAL A 144 1.43 -11.88 -18.91
N VAL A 145 2.77 -11.84 -18.81
CA VAL A 145 3.65 -12.97 -19.13
C VAL A 145 3.33 -14.18 -18.27
N SER A 146 3.17 -14.02 -16.96
CA SER A 146 2.84 -15.11 -16.04
C SER A 146 1.44 -15.68 -16.27
N THR A 147 0.50 -14.84 -16.72
CA THR A 147 -0.84 -15.30 -17.14
C THR A 147 -0.76 -16.22 -18.36
N THR A 148 0.19 -16.02 -19.29
CA THR A 148 0.39 -16.97 -20.41
C THR A 148 0.98 -18.32 -19.96
N GLN A 149 1.82 -18.31 -18.91
CA GLN A 149 2.39 -19.56 -18.34
C GLN A 149 1.34 -20.39 -17.57
N LEU A 150 0.44 -19.73 -16.84
CA LEU A 150 -0.65 -20.34 -16.10
C LEU A 150 -1.99 -19.90 -16.71
N PHE A 151 -2.19 -20.18 -18.00
CA PHE A 151 -3.26 -19.61 -18.82
C PHE A 151 -4.67 -19.79 -18.22
N ILE A 152 -4.99 -20.99 -17.73
CA ILE A 152 -6.31 -21.28 -17.13
C ILE A 152 -6.48 -20.47 -15.83
N VAL A 153 -5.49 -20.52 -14.94
CA VAL A 153 -5.52 -19.87 -13.63
C VAL A 153 -5.53 -18.35 -13.76
N GLY A 154 -4.56 -17.80 -14.50
CA GLY A 154 -4.42 -16.37 -14.72
C GLY A 154 -5.52 -15.80 -15.61
N GLY A 155 -5.88 -16.50 -16.69
CA GLY A 155 -6.91 -16.04 -17.63
C GLY A 155 -8.31 -15.99 -17.01
N ILE A 156 -8.75 -17.06 -16.32
CA ILE A 156 -10.06 -17.07 -15.65
C ILE A 156 -10.05 -16.08 -14.46
N GLY A 157 -8.93 -15.98 -13.70
CA GLY A 157 -8.77 -14.97 -12.67
C GLY A 157 -8.90 -13.54 -13.22
N LEU A 158 -8.30 -13.26 -14.39
CA LEU A 158 -8.43 -11.96 -15.06
C LEU A 158 -9.86 -11.71 -15.55
N LEU A 159 -10.54 -12.71 -16.08
CA LEU A 159 -11.97 -12.59 -16.45
C LEU A 159 -12.83 -12.28 -15.23
N ALA A 160 -12.58 -12.93 -14.10
CA ALA A 160 -13.26 -12.61 -12.85
C ALA A 160 -12.97 -11.16 -12.41
N TYR A 161 -11.71 -10.73 -12.43
CA TYR A 161 -11.32 -9.34 -12.15
C TYR A 161 -12.11 -8.36 -13.05
N LEU A 162 -12.12 -8.58 -14.37
CA LEU A 162 -12.80 -7.71 -15.33
C LEU A 162 -14.33 -7.73 -15.14
N TYR A 163 -14.92 -8.89 -14.85
CA TYR A 163 -16.34 -9.01 -14.58
C TYR A 163 -16.75 -8.20 -13.34
N PHE A 164 -15.95 -8.25 -12.26
CA PHE A 164 -16.21 -7.49 -11.06
C PHE A 164 -15.80 -6.02 -11.16
N SER A 165 -15.01 -5.63 -12.17
CA SER A 165 -14.73 -4.23 -12.49
C SER A 165 -15.91 -3.50 -13.13
N LYS A 166 -16.87 -4.23 -13.70
CA LYS A 166 -18.08 -3.64 -14.31
C LYS A 166 -19.14 -3.35 -13.25
N GLY A 167 -19.46 -2.07 -13.07
CA GLY A 167 -20.56 -1.63 -12.22
C GLY A 167 -20.21 -1.61 -10.71
N LYS A 168 -21.16 -1.18 -9.89
CA LYS A 168 -21.03 -1.12 -8.42
C LYS A 168 -21.24 -2.52 -7.82
N LYS A 169 -20.24 -3.38 -7.88
CA LYS A 169 -20.31 -4.71 -7.25
C LYS A 169 -19.71 -4.65 -5.83
N ARG A 170 -20.26 -5.46 -4.92
CA ARG A 170 -19.84 -5.50 -3.50
C ARG A 170 -18.43 -6.06 -3.30
N ILE A 171 -17.95 -6.92 -4.23
CA ILE A 171 -16.62 -7.54 -4.16
C ILE A 171 -15.65 -6.73 -5.00
N PRO A 172 -14.52 -6.26 -4.42
CA PRO A 172 -13.47 -5.58 -5.19
C PRO A 172 -12.92 -6.48 -6.30
N PRO A 173 -12.61 -5.93 -7.48
CA PRO A 173 -12.09 -6.71 -8.62
C PRO A 173 -10.85 -7.54 -8.27
N MET A 174 -9.90 -6.94 -7.53
CA MET A 174 -8.69 -7.61 -7.07
C MET A 174 -9.01 -8.86 -6.25
N VAL A 175 -9.92 -8.75 -5.29
CA VAL A 175 -10.34 -9.86 -4.42
C VAL A 175 -10.96 -10.99 -5.25
N ALA A 176 -11.82 -10.65 -6.21
CA ALA A 176 -12.42 -11.64 -7.10
C ALA A 176 -11.36 -12.37 -7.94
N GLY A 177 -10.42 -11.64 -8.54
CA GLY A 177 -9.32 -12.21 -9.32
C GLY A 177 -8.44 -13.15 -8.49
N VAL A 178 -8.02 -12.69 -7.29
CA VAL A 178 -7.18 -13.48 -6.38
C VAL A 178 -7.88 -14.75 -5.90
N ILE A 179 -9.12 -14.65 -5.41
CA ILE A 179 -9.87 -15.81 -4.91
C ILE A 179 -10.09 -16.83 -6.05
N THR A 180 -10.50 -16.36 -7.22
CA THR A 180 -10.74 -17.26 -8.37
C THR A 180 -9.44 -17.92 -8.84
N GLY A 181 -8.36 -17.15 -8.98
CA GLY A 181 -7.06 -17.67 -9.35
C GLY A 181 -6.51 -18.68 -8.33
N THR A 182 -6.61 -18.38 -7.03
CA THR A 182 -6.18 -19.31 -5.97
C THR A 182 -7.00 -20.59 -5.97
N ALA A 183 -8.32 -20.48 -6.06
CA ALA A 183 -9.18 -21.68 -6.12
C ALA A 183 -8.85 -22.59 -7.31
N LEU A 184 -8.62 -22.01 -8.49
CA LEU A 184 -8.23 -22.77 -9.68
C LEU A 184 -6.83 -23.38 -9.54
N LEU A 185 -5.88 -22.65 -8.96
CA LEU A 185 -4.55 -23.20 -8.70
C LEU A 185 -4.62 -24.44 -7.80
N LEU A 186 -5.37 -24.35 -6.69
CA LEU A 186 -5.53 -25.47 -5.75
C LEU A 186 -6.19 -26.70 -6.38
N LEU A 187 -7.05 -26.50 -7.39
CA LEU A 187 -7.72 -27.58 -8.13
C LEU A 187 -6.85 -28.18 -9.23
N THR A 188 -5.91 -27.41 -9.80
CA THR A 188 -5.16 -27.81 -11.00
C THR A 188 -3.69 -28.15 -10.72
N TYR A 189 -3.14 -27.69 -9.59
CA TYR A 189 -1.74 -27.87 -9.25
C TYR A 189 -1.59 -28.61 -7.91
N PRO A 190 -0.85 -29.72 -7.87
CA PRO A 190 -0.50 -30.37 -6.61
C PRO A 190 0.48 -29.49 -5.84
N LEU A 191 0.04 -28.87 -4.76
CA LEU A 191 0.93 -28.15 -3.87
C LEU A 191 1.82 -29.12 -3.12
N SER A 192 3.13 -28.89 -3.14
CA SER A 192 4.08 -29.68 -2.36
C SER A 192 3.90 -29.35 -0.88
N SER A 193 3.59 -30.33 -0.07
CA SER A 193 3.52 -30.19 1.41
C SER A 193 4.89 -30.04 2.08
N LYS A 194 5.98 -30.15 1.31
CA LYS A 194 7.34 -29.98 1.83
C LYS A 194 7.61 -28.51 2.13
N GLY A 195 7.76 -28.18 3.42
CA GLY A 195 8.12 -26.81 3.88
C GLY A 195 6.99 -26.02 4.52
N MET A 196 5.80 -26.57 4.68
CA MET A 196 4.65 -25.87 5.29
C MET A 196 4.72 -25.75 6.83
N ILE A 197 5.69 -26.36 7.49
CA ILE A 197 5.86 -26.25 8.93
C ILE A 197 6.82 -25.09 9.17
N ALA A 198 6.30 -23.96 9.64
CA ALA A 198 7.10 -22.88 10.15
C ALA A 198 7.14 -22.95 11.67
N ASP A 199 8.32 -22.80 12.24
CA ASP A 199 8.45 -22.53 13.66
C ASP A 199 7.91 -21.14 13.97
N PHE A 200 7.29 -20.99 15.13
CA PHE A 200 6.80 -19.69 15.56
C PHE A 200 7.98 -18.72 15.72
N ALA A 201 8.04 -17.71 14.86
CA ALA A 201 9.03 -16.66 14.95
C ALA A 201 8.49 -15.53 15.84
N PHE A 202 9.09 -15.37 17.03
CA PHE A 202 8.73 -14.26 17.91
C PHE A 202 9.29 -12.95 17.33
N PRO A 203 8.43 -11.92 17.10
CA PRO A 203 8.88 -10.66 16.51
C PRO A 203 9.95 -9.98 17.35
N GLN A 204 11.07 -9.69 16.72
CA GLN A 204 12.23 -9.06 17.36
C GLN A 204 12.42 -7.64 16.86
N VAL A 205 12.95 -6.79 17.74
CA VAL A 205 13.34 -5.42 17.36
C VAL A 205 14.54 -5.50 16.42
N GLN A 206 14.40 -4.86 15.26
CA GLN A 206 15.43 -4.83 14.24
C GLN A 206 16.37 -3.65 14.47
N THR A 207 17.66 -3.85 14.24
CA THR A 207 18.67 -2.79 14.35
C THR A 207 18.69 -1.98 13.05
N PRO A 208 18.47 -0.66 13.11
CA PRO A 208 18.60 0.20 11.94
C PRO A 208 20.06 0.54 11.63
N ASP A 209 20.39 0.67 10.36
CA ASP A 209 21.59 1.34 9.89
C ASP A 209 21.20 2.58 9.08
N PHE A 210 21.86 3.72 9.31
CA PHE A 210 21.47 4.99 8.72
C PHE A 210 22.48 5.39 7.64
N SER A 211 22.02 5.38 6.39
CA SER A 211 22.77 5.78 5.22
C SER A 211 22.14 7.03 4.59
N TYR A 212 22.95 8.02 4.24
CA TYR A 212 22.49 9.19 3.50
C TYR A 212 21.85 8.80 2.14
N ILE A 213 22.41 7.77 1.51
CA ILE A 213 21.89 7.27 0.22
C ILE A 213 20.53 6.63 0.40
N SER A 214 20.34 5.78 1.43
CA SER A 214 19.05 5.17 1.73
C SER A 214 18.02 6.21 2.15
N PHE A 215 18.42 7.27 2.86
CA PHE A 215 17.52 8.39 3.17
C PHE A 215 16.99 9.07 1.91
N LEU A 216 17.86 9.44 0.96
CA LEU A 216 17.43 10.08 -0.28
C LEU A 216 16.64 9.13 -1.18
N SER A 217 17.16 7.90 -1.35
CA SER A 217 16.62 6.94 -2.33
C SER A 217 15.39 6.18 -1.85
N VAL A 218 15.19 6.06 -0.54
CA VAL A 218 14.08 5.27 0.03
C VAL A 218 13.19 6.13 0.92
N SER A 219 13.72 6.84 1.92
CA SER A 219 12.89 7.51 2.93
C SER A 219 12.01 8.60 2.34
N ILE A 220 12.57 9.47 1.50
CA ILE A 220 11.83 10.59 0.91
C ILE A 220 10.73 10.09 -0.06
N PRO A 221 11.03 9.24 -1.06
CA PRO A 221 9.99 8.73 -1.95
C PRO A 221 8.91 7.93 -1.22
N LEU A 222 9.29 7.11 -0.23
CA LEU A 222 8.35 6.33 0.56
C LEU A 222 7.40 7.23 1.35
N ALA A 223 7.91 8.25 2.04
CA ALA A 223 7.09 9.22 2.76
C ALA A 223 6.11 9.95 1.83
N LEU A 224 6.60 10.42 0.66
CA LEU A 224 5.75 11.10 -0.32
C LEU A 224 4.67 10.18 -0.88
N LEU A 225 4.99 8.92 -1.19
CA LEU A 225 4.01 7.94 -1.65
C LEU A 225 2.92 7.69 -0.60
N ILE A 226 3.29 7.50 0.66
CA ILE A 226 2.33 7.27 1.74
C ILE A 226 1.45 8.50 1.96
N LEU A 227 2.04 9.69 1.98
CA LEU A 227 1.30 10.93 2.19
C LEU A 227 0.34 11.24 1.05
N SER A 228 0.75 11.01 -0.22
CA SER A 228 -0.06 11.35 -1.40
C SER A 228 -1.08 10.28 -1.77
N ASN A 229 -0.71 9.00 -1.74
CA ASN A 229 -1.59 7.92 -2.24
C ASN A 229 -2.42 7.26 -1.13
N ASP A 230 -1.99 7.35 0.12
CA ASP A 230 -2.73 6.75 1.23
C ASP A 230 -3.41 7.83 2.08
N ALA A 231 -2.63 8.75 2.69
CA ALA A 231 -3.18 9.75 3.59
C ALA A 231 -4.12 10.75 2.86
N ALA A 232 -3.68 11.34 1.73
CA ALA A 232 -4.50 12.29 0.99
C ALA A 232 -5.78 11.65 0.44
N VAL A 233 -5.69 10.42 -0.08
CA VAL A 233 -6.87 9.68 -0.59
C VAL A 233 -7.84 9.35 0.54
N GLY A 234 -7.35 8.89 1.70
CA GLY A 234 -8.20 8.57 2.85
C GLY A 234 -8.87 9.81 3.44
N ILE A 235 -8.14 10.92 3.57
CA ILE A 235 -8.66 12.20 4.04
C ILE A 235 -9.73 12.71 3.06
N GLY A 236 -9.42 12.75 1.76
CA GLY A 236 -10.38 13.17 0.73
C GLY A 236 -11.64 12.31 0.69
N ALA A 237 -11.52 10.99 0.89
CA ALA A 237 -12.68 10.12 0.97
C ALA A 237 -13.56 10.39 2.21
N LEU A 238 -12.96 10.75 3.34
CA LEU A 238 -13.71 11.16 4.53
C LEU A 238 -14.43 12.48 4.28
N GLU A 239 -13.76 13.48 3.71
CA GLU A 239 -14.34 14.79 3.40
C GLU A 239 -15.49 14.69 2.39
N GLN A 240 -15.36 13.86 1.34
CA GLN A 240 -16.42 13.59 0.36
C GLN A 240 -17.66 12.94 0.98
N ASN A 241 -17.53 12.32 2.15
CA ASN A 241 -18.63 11.73 2.92
C ASN A 241 -19.02 12.59 4.14
N ASP A 242 -18.74 13.91 4.09
CA ASP A 242 -19.06 14.93 5.09
C ASP A 242 -18.43 14.71 6.47
N TYR A 243 -17.33 13.95 6.58
CA TYR A 243 -16.53 13.92 7.78
C TYR A 243 -15.52 15.08 7.80
N HIS A 244 -15.14 15.53 8.98
CA HIS A 244 -14.12 16.55 9.19
C HIS A 244 -12.93 15.94 9.93
N PRO A 245 -12.03 15.25 9.21
CA PRO A 245 -10.92 14.56 9.83
C PRO A 245 -9.88 15.54 10.40
N PRO A 246 -9.31 15.25 11.58
CA PRO A 246 -8.21 16.06 12.12
C PRO A 246 -6.91 15.70 11.39
N VAL A 247 -6.70 16.23 10.17
CA VAL A 247 -5.66 15.86 9.21
C VAL A 247 -4.29 15.73 9.87
N ASN A 248 -3.82 16.78 10.56
CA ASN A 248 -2.50 16.79 11.17
C ASN A 248 -2.31 15.68 12.21
N ARG A 249 -3.37 15.38 13.00
CA ARG A 249 -3.32 14.29 13.98
C ARG A 249 -3.31 12.92 13.32
N LEU A 250 -4.06 12.73 12.22
CA LEU A 250 -4.07 11.47 11.49
C LEU A 250 -2.70 11.18 10.86
N VAL A 251 -2.07 12.20 10.26
CA VAL A 251 -0.72 12.10 9.69
C VAL A 251 0.32 11.84 10.79
N SER A 252 0.24 12.57 11.93
CA SER A 252 1.15 12.34 13.05
C SER A 252 1.02 10.93 13.63
N LEU A 253 -0.21 10.43 13.83
CA LEU A 253 -0.44 9.07 14.33
C LEU A 253 0.06 8.03 13.33
N SER A 254 -0.13 8.25 12.03
CA SER A 254 0.47 7.40 10.99
C SER A 254 1.99 7.37 11.09
N GLY A 255 2.63 8.52 11.34
CA GLY A 255 4.08 8.60 11.59
C GLY A 255 4.50 7.81 12.83
N VAL A 256 3.82 7.99 13.96
CA VAL A 256 4.15 7.26 15.21
C VAL A 256 4.00 5.75 15.02
N PHE A 257 2.89 5.29 14.45
CA PHE A 257 2.68 3.87 14.22
C PHE A 257 3.67 3.30 13.19
N SER A 258 4.04 4.07 12.18
CA SER A 258 5.08 3.67 11.22
C SER A 258 6.46 3.57 11.87
N ILE A 259 6.83 4.44 12.83
CA ILE A 259 8.06 4.30 13.61
C ILE A 259 8.07 2.96 14.37
N ILE A 260 6.98 2.65 15.09
CA ILE A 260 6.86 1.38 15.82
C ILE A 260 6.97 0.20 14.83
N THR A 261 6.24 0.25 13.73
CA THR A 261 6.25 -0.77 12.68
C THR A 261 7.65 -1.00 12.14
N SER A 262 8.43 0.07 11.92
CA SER A 262 9.79 0.00 11.37
C SER A 262 10.75 -0.72 12.30
N PHE A 263 10.65 -0.54 13.61
CA PHE A 263 11.46 -1.29 14.57
C PHE A 263 11.21 -2.80 14.53
N PHE A 264 10.06 -3.23 14.03
CA PHE A 264 9.74 -4.64 13.85
C PHE A 264 9.84 -5.12 12.38
N GLY A 265 10.53 -4.35 11.52
CA GLY A 265 10.86 -4.76 10.16
C GLY A 265 9.91 -4.28 9.07
N GLY A 266 8.84 -3.55 9.38
CA GLY A 266 7.86 -3.09 8.40
C GLY A 266 8.05 -1.64 7.96
N GLN A 267 7.60 -1.33 6.76
CA GLN A 267 7.80 0.00 6.16
C GLN A 267 6.82 1.07 6.64
N SER A 268 5.60 0.69 7.04
CA SER A 268 4.60 1.66 7.53
C SER A 268 3.38 1.01 8.17
N ALA A 269 2.73 1.77 9.05
CA ALA A 269 1.34 1.60 9.45
C ALA A 269 0.69 2.99 9.43
N ASN A 270 -0.19 3.22 8.47
CA ASN A 270 -0.73 4.54 8.13
C ASN A 270 -2.21 4.47 7.78
N VAL A 271 -2.85 5.62 7.59
CA VAL A 271 -4.21 5.68 7.05
C VAL A 271 -4.22 5.04 5.66
N ALA A 272 -5.08 4.05 5.46
CA ALA A 272 -5.22 3.33 4.20
C ALA A 272 -6.30 3.99 3.33
N GLY A 273 -5.89 4.66 2.25
CA GLY A 273 -6.77 5.49 1.44
C GLY A 273 -7.99 4.76 0.87
N MET A 274 -7.77 3.72 0.06
CA MET A 274 -8.87 2.96 -0.57
C MET A 274 -9.79 2.25 0.43
N MET A 275 -9.22 1.68 1.49
CA MET A 275 -10.02 0.98 2.51
C MET A 275 -10.87 1.96 3.32
N THR A 276 -10.32 3.15 3.63
CA THR A 276 -11.06 4.26 4.25
C THR A 276 -12.22 4.69 3.35
N ALA A 277 -11.99 4.83 2.05
CA ALA A 277 -13.04 5.19 1.09
C ALA A 277 -14.19 4.16 1.07
N ILE A 278 -13.88 2.86 1.10
CA ILE A 278 -14.87 1.79 1.18
C ILE A 278 -15.68 1.88 2.47
N CYS A 279 -15.03 2.08 3.61
CA CYS A 279 -15.70 2.15 4.92
C CYS A 279 -16.47 3.46 5.10
N ALA A 280 -16.09 4.56 4.42
CA ALA A 280 -16.77 5.85 4.47
C ALA A 280 -18.03 5.90 3.59
N GLY A 281 -18.15 5.02 2.59
CA GLY A 281 -19.26 5.00 1.63
C GLY A 281 -20.62 4.68 2.25
N GLU A 282 -21.71 5.06 1.57
CA GLU A 282 -23.11 4.86 2.00
C GLU A 282 -23.48 3.38 2.19
N GLU A 283 -22.77 2.48 1.53
CA GLU A 283 -22.97 1.04 1.64
C GLU A 283 -22.67 0.51 3.07
N ALA A 284 -21.82 1.22 3.83
CA ALA A 284 -21.50 0.89 5.22
C ALA A 284 -22.65 1.20 6.20
N GLY A 285 -23.76 1.78 5.72
CA GLY A 285 -24.96 2.08 6.51
C GLY A 285 -24.99 3.50 7.06
N PRO A 286 -25.68 3.73 8.19
CA PRO A 286 -25.81 5.06 8.80
C PRO A 286 -24.45 5.67 9.12
N ARG A 287 -24.27 6.95 8.80
CA ARG A 287 -23.00 7.66 8.87
C ARG A 287 -22.32 7.54 10.25
N GLU A 288 -23.10 7.68 11.31
CA GLU A 288 -22.64 7.65 12.71
C GLU A 288 -22.08 6.28 13.13
N LYS A 289 -22.43 5.22 12.37
CA LYS A 289 -22.04 3.83 12.66
C LYS A 289 -21.00 3.26 11.70
N ARG A 290 -20.65 4.00 10.62
CA ARG A 290 -19.69 3.51 9.59
C ARG A 290 -18.30 3.24 10.15
N TYR A 291 -17.90 3.94 11.23
CA TYR A 291 -16.61 3.73 11.89
C TYR A 291 -16.39 2.27 12.32
N MET A 292 -17.46 1.54 12.63
CA MET A 292 -17.36 0.13 13.00
C MET A 292 -16.90 -0.77 11.84
N GLY A 293 -17.12 -0.38 10.59
CA GLY A 293 -16.55 -1.09 9.43
C GLY A 293 -15.02 -1.07 9.46
N ALA A 294 -14.43 0.09 9.79
CA ALA A 294 -12.98 0.19 9.95
C ALA A 294 -12.45 -0.63 11.13
N VAL A 295 -13.20 -0.69 12.25
CA VAL A 295 -12.85 -1.56 13.40
C VAL A 295 -12.87 -3.03 13.00
N VAL A 296 -13.92 -3.50 12.31
CA VAL A 296 -14.01 -4.88 11.82
C VAL A 296 -12.84 -5.20 10.89
N SER A 297 -12.51 -4.30 9.96
CA SER A 297 -11.35 -4.44 9.09
C SER A 297 -10.06 -4.56 9.90
N GLY A 298 -9.88 -3.70 10.90
CA GLY A 298 -8.71 -3.70 11.77
C GLY A 298 -8.52 -5.01 12.53
N VAL A 299 -9.61 -5.58 13.05
CA VAL A 299 -9.57 -6.87 13.75
C VAL A 299 -9.10 -8.00 12.82
N ILE A 300 -9.65 -8.07 11.61
CA ILE A 300 -9.27 -9.10 10.62
C ILE A 300 -7.80 -8.94 10.21
N ILE A 301 -7.36 -7.71 9.94
CA ILE A 301 -5.97 -7.39 9.57
C ILE A 301 -5.01 -7.75 10.72
N LEU A 302 -5.37 -7.44 11.96
CA LEU A 302 -4.60 -7.78 13.15
C LEU A 302 -4.40 -9.30 13.28
N PHE A 303 -5.49 -10.07 13.17
CA PHE A 303 -5.40 -11.52 13.20
C PHE A 303 -4.54 -12.08 12.06
N PHE A 304 -4.68 -11.55 10.85
CA PHE A 304 -3.83 -11.95 9.72
C PHE A 304 -2.34 -11.72 10.04
N GLY A 305 -1.99 -10.58 10.64
CA GLY A 305 -0.62 -10.28 11.05
C GLY A 305 -0.09 -11.24 12.13
N LEU A 306 -0.90 -11.55 13.13
CA LEU A 306 -0.51 -12.47 14.21
C LEU A 306 -0.19 -13.88 13.70
N PHE A 307 -0.82 -14.32 12.61
CA PHE A 307 -0.60 -15.63 11.99
C PHE A 307 0.34 -15.57 10.76
N SER A 308 1.05 -14.45 10.54
CA SER A 308 1.98 -14.30 9.40
C SER A 308 3.05 -15.38 9.34
N TRP A 309 3.57 -15.84 10.47
CA TRP A 309 4.55 -16.91 10.57
C TRP A 309 4.07 -18.23 9.92
N MET A 310 2.77 -18.49 9.96
CA MET A 310 2.17 -19.68 9.36
C MET A 310 1.84 -19.47 7.88
N LEU A 311 1.49 -18.24 7.49
CA LEU A 311 1.04 -17.89 6.14
C LEU A 311 2.20 -17.77 5.15
N ILE A 312 3.35 -17.22 5.56
CA ILE A 312 4.48 -16.97 4.67
C ILE A 312 5.03 -18.24 4.03
N PRO A 313 5.36 -19.31 4.79
CA PRO A 313 5.84 -20.54 4.16
C PRO A 313 4.85 -21.15 3.16
N TRP A 314 3.53 -20.99 3.43
CA TRP A 314 2.51 -21.42 2.50
C TRP A 314 2.53 -20.58 1.22
N ILE A 315 2.61 -19.24 1.31
CA ILE A 315 2.71 -18.37 0.14
C ILE A 315 3.99 -18.65 -0.64
N GLN A 316 5.12 -18.90 0.05
CA GLN A 316 6.41 -19.25 -0.58
C GLN A 316 6.38 -20.58 -1.32
N SER A 317 5.47 -21.50 -0.97
CA SER A 317 5.30 -22.77 -1.67
C SER A 317 4.54 -22.65 -3.00
N LEU A 318 3.93 -21.49 -3.27
CA LEU A 318 3.19 -21.23 -4.51
C LEU A 318 4.16 -21.11 -5.71
N PRO A 319 3.73 -21.49 -6.92
CA PRO A 319 4.53 -21.31 -8.13
C PRO A 319 4.90 -19.82 -8.33
N PRO A 320 6.14 -19.49 -8.72
CA PRO A 320 6.56 -18.10 -8.95
C PRO A 320 5.68 -17.33 -9.94
N ALA A 321 5.22 -18.00 -10.99
CA ALA A 321 4.29 -17.41 -11.95
C ALA A 321 2.95 -17.03 -11.29
N PHE A 322 2.47 -17.82 -10.32
CA PHE A 322 1.25 -17.50 -9.61
C PHE A 322 1.44 -16.32 -8.64
N ILE A 323 2.59 -16.24 -7.97
CA ILE A 323 2.95 -15.07 -7.15
C ILE A 323 2.93 -13.79 -8.01
N SER A 324 3.52 -13.82 -9.21
CA SER A 324 3.49 -12.70 -10.15
C SER A 324 2.05 -12.34 -10.59
N ILE A 325 1.17 -13.33 -10.74
CA ILE A 325 -0.26 -13.10 -11.03
C ILE A 325 -0.95 -12.40 -9.84
N LEU A 326 -0.68 -12.84 -8.60
CA LEU A 326 -1.23 -12.18 -7.40
C LEU A 326 -0.76 -10.73 -7.26
N VAL A 327 0.54 -10.49 -7.48
CA VAL A 327 1.13 -9.14 -7.52
C VAL A 327 0.46 -8.29 -8.61
N GLY A 328 0.24 -8.85 -9.78
CA GLY A 328 -0.46 -8.17 -10.88
C GLY A 328 -1.88 -7.76 -10.50
N PHE A 329 -2.67 -8.65 -9.90
CA PHE A 329 -4.01 -8.29 -9.43
C PHE A 329 -3.98 -7.20 -8.35
N ALA A 330 -2.99 -7.21 -7.46
CA ALA A 330 -2.82 -6.17 -6.45
C ALA A 330 -2.51 -4.79 -7.07
N LEU A 331 -1.70 -4.76 -8.12
CA LEU A 331 -1.19 -3.53 -8.72
C LEU A 331 -1.99 -3.02 -9.92
N LEU A 332 -2.82 -3.85 -10.58
CA LEU A 332 -3.52 -3.46 -11.81
C LEU A 332 -4.41 -2.23 -11.63
N GLY A 333 -5.17 -2.18 -10.53
CA GLY A 333 -6.00 -1.02 -10.18
C GLY A 333 -5.16 0.22 -9.82
N VAL A 334 -4.08 0.02 -9.05
CA VAL A 334 -3.13 1.07 -8.69
C VAL A 334 -2.48 1.65 -9.95
N PHE A 335 -2.07 0.79 -10.88
CA PHE A 335 -1.46 1.19 -12.16
C PHE A 335 -2.40 2.05 -13.00
N GLY A 336 -3.64 1.58 -13.21
CA GLY A 336 -4.64 2.33 -13.98
C GLY A 336 -4.95 3.69 -13.39
N ASN A 337 -5.14 3.75 -12.06
CA ASN A 337 -5.38 5.01 -11.34
C ASN A 337 -4.16 5.96 -11.42
N SER A 338 -2.96 5.42 -11.23
CA SER A 338 -1.73 6.22 -11.33
C SER A 338 -1.53 6.81 -12.71
N LEU A 339 -1.79 6.06 -13.79
CA LEU A 339 -1.77 6.58 -15.15
C LEU A 339 -2.81 7.68 -15.36
N GLN A 340 -4.03 7.48 -14.89
CA GLN A 340 -5.11 8.47 -14.99
C GLN A 340 -4.73 9.78 -14.31
N ILE A 341 -4.20 9.74 -13.09
CA ILE A 341 -3.78 10.93 -12.34
C ILE A 341 -2.58 11.59 -13.02
N SER A 342 -1.59 10.80 -13.46
CA SER A 342 -0.37 11.32 -14.11
C SER A 342 -0.67 12.24 -15.29
N PHE A 343 -1.68 11.92 -16.08
CA PHE A 343 -2.05 12.65 -17.28
C PHE A 343 -3.39 13.41 -17.15
N SER A 344 -3.84 13.67 -15.92
CA SER A 344 -5.09 14.39 -15.65
C SER A 344 -5.02 15.87 -16.07
N ARG A 345 -3.83 16.49 -15.96
CA ARG A 345 -3.61 17.88 -16.36
C ARG A 345 -2.94 17.97 -17.76
N PRO A 346 -3.61 18.56 -18.75
CA PRO A 346 -3.05 18.72 -20.10
C PRO A 346 -1.76 19.54 -20.14
N THR A 347 -1.56 20.44 -19.18
CA THR A 347 -0.41 21.34 -19.07
C THR A 347 0.84 20.67 -18.53
N MET A 348 0.74 19.46 -17.93
CA MET A 348 1.83 18.72 -17.27
C MET A 348 2.23 17.44 -18.02
N LYS A 349 2.02 17.38 -19.35
CA LYS A 349 2.25 16.16 -20.13
C LYS A 349 3.71 15.76 -20.22
N LEU A 350 4.60 16.71 -20.45
CA LEU A 350 6.02 16.46 -20.63
C LEU A 350 6.67 16.06 -19.31
N SER A 351 6.37 16.77 -18.24
CA SER A 351 6.88 16.47 -16.89
C SER A 351 6.43 15.08 -16.41
N ALA A 352 5.13 14.75 -16.58
CA ALA A 352 4.60 13.43 -16.24
C ALA A 352 5.22 12.31 -17.10
N ALA A 353 5.34 12.52 -18.44
CA ALA A 353 5.95 11.53 -19.32
C ALA A 353 7.42 11.26 -18.97
N LEU A 354 8.22 12.29 -18.73
CA LEU A 354 9.63 12.12 -18.33
C LEU A 354 9.76 11.49 -16.93
N ALA A 355 8.93 11.90 -15.98
CA ALA A 355 8.90 11.25 -14.65
C ALA A 355 8.58 9.75 -14.78
N PHE A 356 7.58 9.38 -15.57
CA PHE A 356 7.23 7.99 -15.87
C PHE A 356 8.39 7.21 -16.48
N VAL A 357 9.02 7.73 -17.53
CA VAL A 357 10.11 7.04 -18.26
C VAL A 357 11.35 6.89 -17.38
N ILE A 358 11.72 7.92 -16.61
CA ILE A 358 12.84 7.84 -15.67
C ILE A 358 12.59 6.77 -14.63
N ALA A 359 11.40 6.74 -14.03
CA ALA A 359 11.05 5.72 -13.05
C ALA A 359 11.03 4.29 -13.65
N LEU A 360 10.49 4.14 -14.87
CA LEU A 360 10.46 2.87 -15.60
C LEU A 360 11.86 2.34 -15.93
N SER A 361 12.82 3.23 -16.23
CA SER A 361 14.18 2.86 -16.59
C SER A 361 14.94 2.15 -15.44
N ASN A 362 14.51 2.38 -14.19
CA ASN A 362 15.14 1.85 -12.98
C ASN A 362 16.66 2.15 -12.89
N ILE A 363 17.09 3.29 -13.48
CA ILE A 363 18.50 3.71 -13.43
C ILE A 363 18.93 4.08 -12.01
N THR A 364 20.19 3.85 -11.70
CA THR A 364 20.84 4.40 -10.51
C THR A 364 21.92 5.35 -10.96
N LEU A 365 21.82 6.61 -10.59
CA LEU A 365 22.77 7.66 -10.93
C LEU A 365 23.32 8.29 -9.65
N PHE A 366 24.64 8.36 -9.49
CA PHE A 366 25.28 8.81 -8.24
C PHE A 366 24.85 8.03 -6.99
N ASN A 367 24.60 6.73 -7.14
CA ASN A 367 24.03 5.84 -6.11
C ASN A 367 22.61 6.24 -5.63
N ILE A 368 21.94 7.15 -6.32
CA ILE A 368 20.56 7.57 -6.04
C ILE A 368 19.62 6.86 -7.01
N SER A 369 18.55 6.27 -6.47
CA SER A 369 17.59 5.47 -7.23
C SER A 369 16.71 6.29 -8.18
N ALA A 370 16.24 5.68 -9.26
CA ALA A 370 15.42 6.29 -10.30
C ALA A 370 14.19 7.07 -9.79
N PRO A 371 13.47 6.65 -8.74
CA PRO A 371 12.33 7.40 -8.21
C PRO A 371 12.67 8.81 -7.77
N VAL A 372 13.83 9.03 -7.17
CA VAL A 372 14.27 10.37 -6.76
C VAL A 372 14.49 11.26 -7.97
N TRP A 373 15.18 10.74 -8.99
CA TRP A 373 15.40 11.46 -10.24
C TRP A 373 14.09 11.75 -10.97
N SER A 374 13.17 10.81 -10.96
CA SER A 374 11.83 10.98 -11.51
C SER A 374 11.08 12.14 -10.86
N LEU A 375 11.06 12.19 -9.52
CA LEU A 375 10.44 13.29 -8.77
C LEU A 375 11.13 14.62 -9.04
N LEU A 376 12.46 14.65 -9.00
CA LEU A 376 13.24 15.87 -9.16
C LEU A 376 13.08 16.45 -10.56
N VAL A 377 13.34 15.65 -11.59
CA VAL A 377 13.26 16.08 -12.99
C VAL A 377 11.82 16.43 -13.36
N GLY A 378 10.85 15.58 -12.99
CA GLY A 378 9.43 15.84 -13.23
C GLY A 378 8.96 17.15 -12.61
N THR A 379 9.30 17.40 -11.34
CA THR A 379 8.92 18.64 -10.63
C THR A 379 9.61 19.87 -11.22
N LEU A 380 10.89 19.78 -11.60
CA LEU A 380 11.60 20.89 -12.22
C LEU A 380 10.99 21.25 -13.58
N ILE A 381 10.67 20.26 -14.40
CA ILE A 381 10.05 20.50 -15.71
C ILE A 381 8.65 21.09 -15.55
N ALA A 382 7.83 20.56 -14.64
CA ALA A 382 6.51 21.10 -14.37
C ALA A 382 6.55 22.59 -14.02
N ARG A 383 7.53 23.00 -13.21
CA ARG A 383 7.64 24.38 -12.73
C ARG A 383 8.30 25.35 -13.70
N TYR A 384 9.37 24.93 -14.38
CA TYR A 384 10.21 25.84 -15.16
C TYR A 384 10.00 25.75 -16.67
N VAL A 385 9.49 24.61 -17.15
CA VAL A 385 9.25 24.41 -18.59
C VAL A 385 7.76 24.54 -18.92
N GLU A 386 6.91 23.92 -18.12
CA GLU A 386 5.45 23.93 -18.32
C GLU A 386 4.74 25.06 -17.56
N ASN A 387 5.50 25.89 -16.80
CA ASN A 387 5.02 27.09 -16.10
C ASN A 387 3.79 26.86 -15.20
N GLU A 388 3.69 25.70 -14.58
CA GLU A 388 2.64 25.45 -13.57
C GLU A 388 2.95 26.26 -12.31
N ALA A 389 2.33 27.44 -12.22
CA ALA A 389 2.29 28.16 -10.95
C ALA A 389 1.59 27.28 -9.92
N VAL A 390 2.15 27.21 -8.71
CA VAL A 390 1.49 26.58 -7.55
C VAL A 390 0.21 27.36 -7.28
N THR A 391 -0.88 26.96 -7.93
CA THR A 391 -2.20 27.48 -7.63
C THR A 391 -2.63 26.79 -6.34
N SER A 392 -2.50 27.52 -5.22
CA SER A 392 -3.12 27.16 -3.94
C SER A 392 -4.61 26.82 -4.19
N ARG A 393 -4.95 25.55 -3.93
CA ARG A 393 -6.35 25.13 -3.80
C ARG A 393 -6.86 25.38 -2.40
#